data_b231491b6575177be3f8aa05f07fb5c3
#
_entry.id   b231491b6575177be3f8aa05f07fb5c3
#
_cell.length_a   1.000
_cell.length_b   1.000
_cell.length_c   1.000
_cell.angle_alpha   90.00
_cell.angle_beta   90.00
_cell.angle_gamma   90.00
#
_symmetry.space_group_name_H-M   'P 1'
#
loop_
_entity.id
_entity.type
_entity.pdbx_description
1 polymer ?
#
loop_
_entity_poly.entity_id
_entity_poly.type
_entity_poly.pdbx_seq_one_letter_code
_entity_poly.pdbx_strand_id
1 'polypeptide(L)'
;MRKIQASVLGLMLALSFASCSKKVVSTNTSFLPTKADSVAYAFGLANGDGFRRSLASVPGDSLSRTQILAGFGAALKQQGAYMSVEEARKIFQDYVKSIQEQEAIKRVAQNDSVFSVNKNKPGVHTTSSGLQYRELRAATGVKPQLKDTVEVHYKGMLLDGTTFDSSYDRRMPATFALNQVIPGWTEGLQLMSVGSKYEFYIPSSLAYGEKGAGNVIPANSALIFEVELLDVKPYQEEVDAEKKSIDLPKQNKTVTPVKVSKKKRKNNN
;
A
#
# COMPACT_ATOMS: atom_id res chain seq x y z
N MET A 1 -43.30 -8.30 26.26
CA MET A 1 -41.89 -8.27 26.62
C MET A 1 -41.08 -8.78 25.42
N ARG A 2 -40.56 -7.87 24.59
CA ARG A 2 -39.64 -8.19 23.47
C ARG A 2 -38.32 -7.53 23.80
N LYS A 3 -37.28 -8.36 23.98
CA LYS A 3 -35.92 -7.93 24.25
C LYS A 3 -35.29 -7.43 22.93
N ILE A 4 -34.93 -6.16 22.89
CA ILE A 4 -34.12 -5.57 21.81
C ILE A 4 -32.67 -5.79 22.21
N GLN A 5 -31.93 -6.63 21.47
CA GLN A 5 -30.49 -6.74 21.56
C GLN A 5 -29.87 -5.64 20.72
N ALA A 6 -29.23 -4.67 21.37
CA ALA A 6 -28.43 -3.68 20.74
C ALA A 6 -26.99 -4.23 20.56
N SER A 7 -26.62 -4.49 19.32
CA SER A 7 -25.20 -4.76 18.95
C SER A 7 -24.46 -3.44 18.93
N VAL A 8 -23.72 -3.14 19.99
CA VAL A 8 -22.76 -2.05 20.04
C VAL A 8 -21.47 -2.54 19.40
N LEU A 9 -21.23 -2.12 18.16
CA LEU A 9 -19.95 -2.35 17.48
C LEU A 9 -18.93 -1.36 18.08
N GLY A 10 -18.08 -1.87 18.97
CA GLY A 10 -17.06 -1.10 19.67
C GLY A 10 -15.92 -0.72 18.73
N LEU A 11 -15.82 0.56 18.38
CA LEU A 11 -14.61 1.15 17.80
C LEU A 11 -13.70 1.58 18.96
N MET A 12 -12.81 0.68 19.40
CA MET A 12 -11.76 1.02 20.37
C MET A 12 -10.70 1.89 19.68
N LEU A 13 -10.74 3.19 19.95
CA LEU A 13 -9.68 4.11 19.60
C LEU A 13 -8.64 4.11 20.72
N ALA A 14 -7.44 3.58 20.44
CA ALA A 14 -6.31 3.63 21.37
C ALA A 14 -5.83 5.08 21.52
N LEU A 15 -6.02 5.66 22.70
CA LEU A 15 -5.54 6.97 23.08
C LEU A 15 -4.07 6.85 23.52
N SER A 16 -3.14 7.25 22.65
CA SER A 16 -1.76 7.52 23.02
C SER A 16 -1.68 8.98 23.55
N PHE A 17 -1.41 9.13 24.84
CA PHE A 17 -1.18 10.42 25.48
C PHE A 17 0.19 10.97 25.10
N ALA A 18 0.24 11.92 24.15
CA ALA A 18 1.38 12.80 23.99
C ALA A 18 1.06 14.12 24.72
N SER A 19 1.77 14.35 25.82
CA SER A 19 1.67 15.58 26.61
C SER A 19 2.26 16.75 25.83
N CYS A 20 1.41 17.63 25.32
CA CYS A 20 1.80 18.97 24.89
C CYS A 20 0.98 19.98 25.71
N SER A 21 1.66 20.91 26.36
CA SER A 21 1.08 21.97 27.17
C SER A 21 0.06 22.79 26.38
N LYS A 22 -1.23 22.54 26.61
CA LYS A 22 -2.33 23.28 26.01
C LYS A 22 -2.72 24.44 26.90
N LYS A 23 -2.87 25.64 26.32
CA LYS A 23 -3.63 26.75 26.91
C LYS A 23 -4.95 26.20 27.43
N VAL A 24 -5.16 26.25 28.74
CA VAL A 24 -6.46 25.93 29.36
C VAL A 24 -7.44 27.01 28.89
N VAL A 25 -8.30 26.65 27.95
CA VAL A 25 -9.47 27.44 27.61
C VAL A 25 -10.43 27.32 28.80
N SER A 26 -10.67 28.38 29.50
CA SER A 26 -11.66 28.44 30.58
C SER A 26 -13.02 28.02 30.01
N THR A 27 -13.50 26.84 30.43
CA THR A 27 -14.83 26.33 30.04
C THR A 27 -15.87 27.08 30.85
N ASN A 28 -16.55 28.04 30.23
CA ASN A 28 -17.73 28.65 30.80
C ASN A 28 -18.90 27.64 30.73
N THR A 29 -19.06 26.84 31.77
CA THR A 29 -20.08 25.77 31.86
C THR A 29 -21.48 26.28 32.19
N SER A 30 -21.69 27.62 32.32
CA SER A 30 -22.97 28.23 32.63
C SER A 30 -24.09 27.96 31.60
N PHE A 31 -23.72 27.52 30.38
CA PHE A 31 -24.68 27.12 29.33
C PHE A 31 -24.97 25.60 29.28
N LEU A 32 -24.41 24.80 30.19
CA LEU A 32 -24.61 23.36 30.27
C LEU A 32 -25.21 23.00 31.64
N PRO A 33 -26.50 23.22 31.82
CA PRO A 33 -27.14 23.21 33.15
C PRO A 33 -27.20 21.81 33.77
N THR A 34 -27.13 20.76 32.98
CA THR A 34 -27.16 19.37 33.47
C THR A 34 -25.89 18.57 33.08
N LYS A 35 -25.65 17.48 33.81
CA LYS A 35 -24.60 16.56 33.45
C LYS A 35 -24.84 15.95 32.04
N ALA A 36 -26.11 15.71 31.69
CA ALA A 36 -26.46 15.20 30.36
C ALA A 36 -26.10 16.19 29.26
N ASP A 37 -26.38 17.48 29.45
CA ASP A 37 -26.02 18.53 28.49
C ASP A 37 -24.49 18.64 28.32
N SER A 38 -23.75 18.55 29.44
CA SER A 38 -22.28 18.52 29.40
C SER A 38 -21.72 17.33 28.61
N VAL A 39 -22.29 16.14 28.81
CA VAL A 39 -21.89 14.93 28.08
C VAL A 39 -22.25 15.02 26.59
N ALA A 40 -23.45 15.52 26.27
CA ALA A 40 -23.88 15.70 24.88
C ALA A 40 -23.00 16.71 24.14
N TYR A 41 -22.68 17.84 24.78
CA TYR A 41 -21.78 18.84 24.21
C TYR A 41 -20.37 18.29 24.02
N ALA A 42 -19.81 17.60 25.01
CA ALA A 42 -18.50 16.98 24.92
C ALA A 42 -18.42 15.94 23.77
N PHE A 43 -19.49 15.13 23.63
CA PHE A 43 -19.60 14.20 22.51
C PHE A 43 -19.60 14.92 21.16
N GLY A 44 -20.40 15.98 21.02
CA GLY A 44 -20.46 16.80 19.82
C GLY A 44 -19.11 17.46 19.49
N LEU A 45 -18.43 18.02 20.50
CA LEU A 45 -17.13 18.66 20.32
C LEU A 45 -16.04 17.67 19.91
N ALA A 46 -15.96 16.51 20.55
CA ALA A 46 -14.97 15.49 20.25
C ALA A 46 -15.14 14.93 18.83
N ASN A 47 -16.38 14.62 18.42
CA ASN A 47 -16.66 14.14 17.08
C ASN A 47 -16.48 15.23 16.02
N GLY A 48 -16.86 16.47 16.33
CA GLY A 48 -16.69 17.65 15.48
C GLY A 48 -15.22 17.94 15.18
N ASP A 49 -14.33 17.80 16.17
CA ASP A 49 -12.88 17.96 15.95
C ASP A 49 -12.31 16.85 15.04
N GLY A 50 -12.73 15.61 15.25
CA GLY A 50 -12.38 14.50 14.36
C GLY A 50 -12.83 14.74 12.92
N PHE A 51 -14.07 15.16 12.74
CA PHE A 51 -14.63 15.50 11.44
C PHE A 51 -13.92 16.69 10.78
N ARG A 52 -13.59 17.73 11.53
CA ARG A 52 -12.81 18.87 11.05
C ARG A 52 -11.45 18.44 10.48
N ARG A 53 -10.77 17.47 11.14
CA ARG A 53 -9.51 16.91 10.62
C ARG A 53 -9.73 16.12 9.33
N SER A 54 -10.81 15.33 9.27
CA SER A 54 -11.16 14.59 8.05
C SER A 54 -11.50 15.49 6.87
N LEU A 55 -12.13 16.64 7.12
CA LEU A 55 -12.40 17.64 6.06
C LEU A 55 -11.12 18.18 5.41
N ALA A 56 -10.02 18.26 6.16
CA ALA A 56 -8.74 18.72 5.62
C ALA A 56 -8.14 17.75 4.59
N SER A 57 -8.58 16.50 4.56
CA SER A 57 -8.17 15.48 3.58
C SER A 57 -9.11 15.36 2.38
N VAL A 58 -10.22 16.11 2.36
CA VAL A 58 -11.11 16.14 1.19
C VAL A 58 -10.43 16.97 0.09
N PRO A 59 -10.15 16.41 -1.08
CA PRO A 59 -9.49 17.14 -2.15
C PRO A 59 -10.40 18.22 -2.74
N GLY A 60 -9.79 19.25 -3.34
CA GLY A 60 -10.47 20.37 -3.98
C GLY A 60 -10.57 21.64 -3.13
N ASP A 61 -11.44 22.54 -3.54
CA ASP A 61 -11.67 23.81 -2.85
C ASP A 61 -12.34 23.60 -1.48
N SER A 62 -12.15 24.58 -0.58
CA SER A 62 -12.70 24.47 0.76
C SER A 62 -14.23 24.40 0.76
N LEU A 63 -14.78 23.31 1.27
CA LEU A 63 -16.21 23.12 1.42
C LEU A 63 -16.79 24.10 2.44
N SER A 64 -17.98 24.64 2.16
CA SER A 64 -18.67 25.58 3.05
C SER A 64 -19.01 24.94 4.40
N ARG A 65 -18.34 25.36 5.46
CA ARG A 65 -18.61 24.90 6.83
C ARG A 65 -20.05 25.16 7.26
N THR A 66 -20.64 26.26 6.79
CA THR A 66 -22.05 26.60 7.07
C THR A 66 -23.00 25.57 6.49
N GLN A 67 -22.77 25.14 5.24
CA GLN A 67 -23.61 24.12 4.60
C GLN A 67 -23.39 22.73 5.22
N ILE A 68 -22.16 22.41 5.62
CA ILE A 68 -21.86 21.17 6.34
C ILE A 68 -22.63 21.13 7.67
N LEU A 69 -22.61 22.21 8.46
CA LEU A 69 -23.34 22.30 9.72
C LEU A 69 -24.87 22.23 9.50
N ALA A 70 -25.39 22.86 8.44
CA ALA A 70 -26.80 22.75 8.07
C ALA A 70 -27.20 21.32 7.74
N GLY A 71 -26.41 20.61 6.94
CA GLY A 71 -26.65 19.19 6.62
C GLY A 71 -26.57 18.28 7.84
N PHE A 72 -25.59 18.47 8.72
CA PHE A 72 -25.51 17.74 10.00
C PHE A 72 -26.75 18.01 10.88
N GLY A 73 -27.15 19.27 11.01
CA GLY A 73 -28.31 19.64 11.80
C GLY A 73 -29.60 19.02 11.27
N ALA A 74 -29.79 19.02 9.94
CA ALA A 74 -30.93 18.40 9.29
C ALA A 74 -30.96 16.88 9.51
N ALA A 75 -29.82 16.20 9.36
CA ALA A 75 -29.70 14.75 9.57
C ALA A 75 -29.99 14.36 11.04
N LEU A 76 -29.44 15.10 12.03
CA LEU A 76 -29.68 14.83 13.44
C LEU A 76 -31.14 15.06 13.86
N LYS A 77 -31.77 16.10 13.30
CA LYS A 77 -33.16 16.43 13.59
C LYS A 77 -34.17 15.59 12.77
N GLN A 78 -33.69 14.87 11.75
CA GLN A 78 -34.49 14.12 10.79
C GLN A 78 -35.55 14.99 10.08
N GLN A 79 -35.26 16.27 9.90
CA GLN A 79 -36.12 17.26 9.25
C GLN A 79 -35.32 18.43 8.66
N GLY A 80 -35.90 19.11 7.68
CA GLY A 80 -35.30 20.29 7.05
C GLY A 80 -34.17 19.97 6.08
N ALA A 81 -34.01 18.72 5.66
CA ALA A 81 -33.06 18.34 4.63
C ALA A 81 -33.54 18.78 3.23
N TYR A 82 -32.62 19.31 2.42
CA TYR A 82 -32.91 19.69 1.02
C TYR A 82 -32.86 18.51 0.04
N MET A 83 -32.30 17.39 0.43
CA MET A 83 -32.15 16.18 -0.36
C MET A 83 -32.13 14.95 0.55
N SER A 84 -32.32 13.78 -0.02
CA SER A 84 -32.18 12.50 0.70
C SER A 84 -30.71 12.20 1.04
N VAL A 85 -30.49 11.32 2.01
CA VAL A 85 -29.14 10.87 2.39
C VAL A 85 -28.44 10.15 1.24
N GLU A 86 -29.19 9.40 0.43
CA GLU A 86 -28.70 8.69 -0.76
C GLU A 86 -28.22 9.66 -1.82
N GLU A 87 -28.99 10.70 -2.14
CA GLU A 87 -28.60 11.76 -3.05
C GLU A 87 -27.37 12.50 -2.57
N ALA A 88 -27.34 12.85 -1.26
CA ALA A 88 -26.19 13.50 -0.67
C ALA A 88 -24.91 12.68 -0.78
N ARG A 89 -24.99 11.35 -0.53
CA ARG A 89 -23.85 10.43 -0.71
C ARG A 89 -23.39 10.40 -2.15
N LYS A 90 -24.33 10.31 -3.09
CA LYS A 90 -24.00 10.29 -4.52
C LYS A 90 -23.29 11.57 -4.96
N ILE A 91 -23.84 12.74 -4.62
CA ILE A 91 -23.23 14.04 -4.92
C ILE A 91 -21.81 14.14 -4.36
N PHE A 92 -21.61 13.73 -3.12
CA PHE A 92 -20.29 13.77 -2.51
C PHE A 92 -19.29 12.79 -3.15
N GLN A 93 -19.74 11.57 -3.48
CA GLN A 93 -18.91 10.59 -4.18
C GLN A 93 -18.51 11.06 -5.57
N ASP A 94 -19.47 11.61 -6.34
CA ASP A 94 -19.25 12.14 -7.69
C ASP A 94 -18.26 13.33 -7.64
N TYR A 95 -18.39 14.21 -6.64
CA TYR A 95 -17.46 15.32 -6.40
C TYR A 95 -16.04 14.82 -6.13
N VAL A 96 -15.87 13.92 -5.14
CA VAL A 96 -14.56 13.38 -4.81
C VAL A 96 -13.91 12.69 -6.02
N LYS A 97 -14.69 11.90 -6.75
CA LYS A 97 -14.24 11.22 -7.97
C LYS A 97 -13.75 12.21 -9.02
N SER A 98 -14.55 13.26 -9.30
CA SER A 98 -14.18 14.28 -10.30
C SER A 98 -12.87 15.00 -9.96
N ILE A 99 -12.67 15.34 -8.68
CA ILE A 99 -11.42 15.97 -8.23
C ILE A 99 -10.25 15.01 -8.35
N GLN A 100 -10.43 13.73 -7.96
CA GLN A 100 -9.38 12.72 -8.10
C GLN A 100 -8.96 12.51 -9.56
N GLU A 101 -9.93 12.50 -10.49
CA GLU A 101 -9.67 12.41 -11.93
C GLU A 101 -8.90 13.64 -12.45
N GLN A 102 -9.27 14.85 -12.04
CA GLN A 102 -8.55 16.07 -12.41
C GLN A 102 -7.11 16.08 -11.88
N GLU A 103 -6.93 15.70 -10.62
CA GLU A 103 -5.61 15.58 -10.00
C GLU A 103 -4.75 14.50 -10.67
N ALA A 104 -5.38 13.39 -11.09
CA ALA A 104 -4.69 12.32 -11.83
C ALA A 104 -4.19 12.82 -13.19
N ILE A 105 -5.02 13.53 -13.95
CA ILE A 105 -4.65 14.14 -15.25
C ILE A 105 -3.51 15.14 -15.06
N LYS A 106 -3.62 16.04 -14.08
CA LYS A 106 -2.59 17.03 -13.76
C LYS A 106 -1.26 16.35 -13.40
N ARG A 107 -1.32 15.25 -12.66
CA ARG A 107 -0.14 14.48 -12.26
C ARG A 107 0.55 13.82 -13.43
N VAL A 108 -0.19 13.27 -14.40
CA VAL A 108 0.39 12.74 -15.65
C VAL A 108 1.18 13.84 -16.38
N ALA A 109 0.58 15.00 -16.59
CA ALA A 109 1.27 16.12 -17.25
C ALA A 109 2.53 16.59 -16.49
N GLN A 110 2.48 16.60 -15.15
CA GLN A 110 3.65 16.91 -14.32
C GLN A 110 4.74 15.84 -14.46
N ASN A 111 4.38 14.56 -14.46
CA ASN A 111 5.31 13.46 -14.68
C ASN A 111 6.03 13.64 -16.02
N ASP A 112 5.29 13.80 -17.10
CA ASP A 112 5.86 13.95 -18.46
C ASP A 112 6.81 15.13 -18.53
N SER A 113 6.46 16.25 -17.92
CA SER A 113 7.33 17.43 -17.82
C SER A 113 8.63 17.12 -17.08
N VAL A 114 8.54 16.49 -15.89
CA VAL A 114 9.71 16.14 -15.08
C VAL A 114 10.62 15.16 -15.84
N PHE A 115 10.07 14.11 -16.44
CA PHE A 115 10.85 13.12 -17.18
C PHE A 115 11.51 13.71 -18.42
N SER A 116 10.83 14.62 -19.13
CA SER A 116 11.39 15.29 -20.32
C SER A 116 12.57 16.20 -19.99
N VAL A 117 12.53 16.86 -18.85
CA VAL A 117 13.64 17.70 -18.35
C VAL A 117 14.76 16.82 -17.79
N ASN A 118 14.39 15.82 -16.98
CA ASN A 118 15.35 15.00 -16.24
C ASN A 118 16.28 14.20 -17.17
N LYS A 119 15.78 13.67 -18.29
CA LYS A 119 16.59 12.93 -19.28
C LYS A 119 17.77 13.71 -19.83
N ASN A 120 17.73 15.04 -19.76
CA ASN A 120 18.80 15.92 -20.27
C ASN A 120 19.81 16.31 -19.17
N LYS A 121 19.60 15.87 -17.93
CA LYS A 121 20.54 16.17 -16.84
C LYS A 121 21.80 15.30 -16.96
N PRO A 122 22.97 15.83 -16.60
CA PRO A 122 24.21 15.06 -16.59
C PRO A 122 24.11 13.79 -15.76
N GLY A 123 24.55 12.67 -16.32
CA GLY A 123 24.58 11.36 -15.66
C GLY A 123 23.23 10.65 -15.57
N VAL A 124 22.18 11.21 -16.14
CA VAL A 124 20.86 10.54 -16.22
C VAL A 124 20.81 9.70 -17.49
N HIS A 125 20.43 8.45 -17.34
CA HIS A 125 20.20 7.49 -18.41
C HIS A 125 18.71 7.15 -18.46
N THR A 126 18.20 6.84 -19.66
CA THR A 126 16.82 6.43 -19.89
C THR A 126 16.81 5.08 -20.58
N THR A 127 16.07 4.13 -20.05
CA THR A 127 15.89 2.80 -20.65
C THR A 127 14.75 2.81 -21.67
N SER A 128 14.60 1.72 -22.42
CA SER A 128 13.51 1.56 -23.41
C SER A 128 12.11 1.53 -22.77
N SER A 129 11.99 1.16 -21.50
CA SER A 129 10.73 1.17 -20.76
C SER A 129 10.33 2.57 -20.26
N GLY A 130 11.25 3.54 -20.35
CA GLY A 130 11.07 4.88 -19.80
C GLY A 130 11.57 5.05 -18.35
N LEU A 131 12.13 4.01 -17.74
CA LEU A 131 12.83 4.15 -16.47
C LEU A 131 14.01 5.09 -16.65
N GLN A 132 14.16 6.07 -15.75
CA GLN A 132 15.36 6.91 -15.73
C GLN A 132 16.16 6.62 -14.47
N TYR A 133 17.48 6.65 -14.59
CA TYR A 133 18.36 6.41 -13.46
C TYR A 133 19.63 7.23 -13.53
N ARG A 134 20.21 7.48 -12.37
CA ARG A 134 21.50 8.11 -12.20
C ARG A 134 22.32 7.33 -11.19
N GLU A 135 23.56 7.03 -11.54
CA GLU A 135 24.51 6.43 -10.62
C GLU A 135 25.04 7.52 -9.67
N LEU A 136 24.81 7.36 -8.37
CA LEU A 136 25.30 8.26 -7.33
C LEU A 136 26.64 7.77 -6.76
N ARG A 137 26.84 6.46 -6.73
CA ARG A 137 28.08 5.80 -6.32
C ARG A 137 28.26 4.52 -7.13
N ALA A 138 29.37 4.45 -7.86
CA ALA A 138 29.77 3.26 -8.61
C ALA A 138 30.26 2.13 -7.69
N ALA A 139 30.09 0.89 -8.12
CA ALA A 139 30.72 -0.28 -7.54
C ALA A 139 30.91 -1.37 -8.60
N THR A 140 31.76 -2.37 -8.29
CA THR A 140 32.09 -3.48 -9.19
C THR A 140 31.63 -4.84 -8.66
N GLY A 141 30.68 -4.86 -7.71
CA GLY A 141 30.12 -6.07 -7.14
C GLY A 141 29.21 -6.85 -8.11
N VAL A 142 28.66 -7.95 -7.62
CA VAL A 142 27.73 -8.80 -8.37
C VAL A 142 26.47 -8.01 -8.73
N LYS A 143 25.91 -8.27 -9.92
CA LYS A 143 24.61 -7.73 -10.35
C LYS A 143 23.50 -8.76 -10.10
N PRO A 144 22.35 -8.33 -9.58
CA PRO A 144 21.24 -9.26 -9.35
C PRO A 144 20.61 -9.75 -10.65
N GLN A 145 20.07 -10.94 -10.61
CA GLN A 145 19.23 -11.54 -11.65
C GLN A 145 17.76 -11.53 -11.22
N LEU A 146 16.85 -11.71 -12.18
CA LEU A 146 15.40 -11.57 -11.97
C LEU A 146 14.83 -12.39 -10.79
N LYS A 147 15.38 -13.57 -10.50
CA LYS A 147 14.89 -14.43 -9.42
C LYS A 147 15.60 -14.23 -8.09
N ASP A 148 16.67 -13.44 -8.08
CA ASP A 148 17.47 -13.24 -6.89
C ASP A 148 16.73 -12.46 -5.79
N THR A 149 17.21 -12.60 -4.58
CA THR A 149 16.79 -11.81 -3.44
C THR A 149 17.87 -10.76 -3.17
N VAL A 150 17.45 -9.51 -3.04
CA VAL A 150 18.34 -8.36 -2.80
C VAL A 150 18.15 -7.80 -1.41
N GLU A 151 19.23 -7.33 -0.80
CA GLU A 151 19.21 -6.53 0.42
C GLU A 151 19.62 -5.10 0.09
N VAL A 152 18.79 -4.14 0.46
CA VAL A 152 18.94 -2.74 0.09
C VAL A 152 18.66 -1.78 1.24
N HIS A 153 19.35 -0.64 1.24
CA HIS A 153 18.82 0.58 1.82
C HIS A 153 18.14 1.42 0.75
N TYR A 154 16.99 2.00 1.07
CA TYR A 154 16.27 2.84 0.14
C TYR A 154 15.47 3.95 0.80
N LYS A 155 15.17 4.98 0.02
CA LYS A 155 14.22 6.03 0.33
C LYS A 155 13.32 6.26 -0.89
N GLY A 156 12.01 6.07 -0.72
CA GLY A 156 11.00 6.30 -1.74
C GLY A 156 10.28 7.62 -1.53
N MET A 157 10.18 8.43 -2.60
CA MET A 157 9.60 9.76 -2.58
C MET A 157 8.66 9.96 -3.77
N LEU A 158 7.65 10.80 -3.59
CA LEU A 158 6.89 11.40 -4.69
C LEU A 158 7.72 12.49 -5.38
N LEU A 159 7.27 12.98 -6.54
CA LEU A 159 7.99 14.04 -7.27
C LEU A 159 8.05 15.38 -6.51
N ASP A 160 7.18 15.61 -5.56
CA ASP A 160 7.19 16.79 -4.68
C ASP A 160 8.16 16.67 -3.50
N GLY A 161 8.89 15.55 -3.40
CA GLY A 161 9.83 15.24 -2.33
C GLY A 161 9.21 14.61 -1.09
N THR A 162 7.89 14.41 -1.06
CA THR A 162 7.21 13.71 0.04
C THR A 162 7.71 12.28 0.15
N THR A 163 8.35 11.93 1.26
CA THR A 163 8.80 10.57 1.54
C THR A 163 7.61 9.71 1.94
N PHE A 164 7.40 8.59 1.24
CA PHE A 164 6.33 7.65 1.57
C PHE A 164 6.84 6.36 2.21
N ASP A 165 8.10 6.00 1.99
CA ASP A 165 8.74 4.85 2.62
C ASP A 165 10.25 5.00 2.66
N SER A 166 10.89 4.50 3.75
CA SER A 166 12.34 4.59 3.94
C SER A 166 12.84 3.48 4.86
N SER A 167 13.82 2.73 4.41
CA SER A 167 14.52 1.76 5.25
C SER A 167 15.46 2.45 6.25
N TYR A 168 15.91 3.65 5.94
CA TYR A 168 16.74 4.45 6.86
C TYR A 168 15.97 4.87 8.10
N ASP A 169 14.68 5.25 7.93
CA ASP A 169 13.82 5.64 9.05
C ASP A 169 13.52 4.45 9.97
N ARG A 170 13.47 3.24 9.41
CA ARG A 170 13.37 1.98 10.17
C ARG A 170 14.71 1.52 10.76
N ARG A 171 15.83 2.14 10.39
CA ARG A 171 17.20 1.84 10.82
C ARG A 171 17.62 0.40 10.51
N MET A 172 17.08 -0.20 9.49
CA MET A 172 17.42 -1.56 9.04
C MET A 172 17.23 -1.70 7.54
N PRO A 173 18.11 -2.44 6.84
CA PRO A 173 17.92 -2.78 5.46
C PRO A 173 16.61 -3.54 5.22
N ALA A 174 16.18 -3.57 3.99
CA ALA A 174 15.03 -4.34 3.56
C ALA A 174 15.46 -5.39 2.54
N THR A 175 14.81 -6.56 2.58
CA THR A 175 15.11 -7.68 1.71
C THR A 175 13.91 -7.96 0.82
N PHE A 176 14.13 -8.09 -0.50
CA PHE A 176 13.09 -8.30 -1.49
C PHE A 176 13.49 -9.37 -2.51
N ALA A 177 12.54 -10.23 -2.87
CA ALA A 177 12.66 -11.05 -4.08
C ALA A 177 12.42 -10.13 -5.30
N LEU A 178 13.35 -10.11 -6.25
CA LEU A 178 13.38 -9.12 -7.33
C LEU A 178 12.20 -9.25 -8.32
N ASN A 179 11.62 -10.42 -8.40
CA ASN A 179 10.41 -10.71 -9.18
C ASN A 179 9.09 -10.36 -8.45
N GLN A 180 9.14 -9.85 -7.22
CA GLN A 180 7.95 -9.51 -6.41
C GLN A 180 7.84 -8.02 -6.06
N VAL A 181 8.67 -7.19 -6.68
CA VAL A 181 8.65 -5.74 -6.53
C VAL A 181 8.03 -5.07 -7.76
N ILE A 182 7.85 -3.75 -7.72
CA ILE A 182 7.36 -2.99 -8.88
C ILE A 182 8.28 -3.15 -10.10
N PRO A 183 7.76 -3.14 -11.35
CA PRO A 183 8.56 -3.36 -12.55
C PRO A 183 9.79 -2.46 -12.66
N GLY A 184 9.68 -1.19 -12.27
CA GLY A 184 10.81 -0.27 -12.25
C GLY A 184 11.95 -0.67 -11.31
N TRP A 185 11.64 -1.32 -10.19
CA TRP A 185 12.66 -1.90 -9.31
C TRP A 185 13.25 -3.18 -9.89
N THR A 186 12.40 -4.06 -10.43
CA THR A 186 12.87 -5.28 -11.10
C THR A 186 13.86 -4.96 -12.20
N GLU A 187 13.60 -3.94 -13.01
CA GLU A 187 14.50 -3.49 -14.06
C GLU A 187 15.73 -2.76 -13.49
N GLY A 188 15.50 -1.75 -12.64
CA GLY A 188 16.55 -0.86 -12.16
C GLY A 188 17.61 -1.56 -11.32
N LEU A 189 17.21 -2.47 -10.42
CA LEU A 189 18.15 -3.18 -9.56
C LEU A 189 19.08 -4.12 -10.34
N GLN A 190 18.66 -4.67 -11.47
CA GLN A 190 19.51 -5.48 -12.35
C GLN A 190 20.61 -4.64 -13.06
N LEU A 191 20.49 -3.31 -13.07
CA LEU A 191 21.53 -2.42 -13.56
C LEU A 191 22.63 -2.17 -12.52
N MET A 192 22.28 -2.29 -11.23
CA MET A 192 23.16 -2.02 -10.09
C MET A 192 24.17 -3.14 -9.85
N SER A 193 25.28 -2.78 -9.22
CA SER A 193 26.24 -3.75 -8.63
C SER A 193 26.19 -3.65 -7.11
N VAL A 194 26.44 -4.74 -6.40
CA VAL A 194 26.59 -4.72 -4.93
C VAL A 194 27.61 -3.66 -4.51
N GLY A 195 27.23 -2.81 -3.56
CA GLY A 195 27.98 -1.66 -3.09
C GLY A 195 27.66 -0.36 -3.82
N SER A 196 26.90 -0.37 -4.93
CA SER A 196 26.53 0.85 -5.65
C SER A 196 25.32 1.55 -5.01
N LYS A 197 25.17 2.85 -5.34
CA LYS A 197 23.98 3.65 -4.98
C LYS A 197 23.45 4.36 -6.20
N TYR A 198 22.17 4.19 -6.49
CA TYR A 198 21.48 4.76 -7.63
C TYR A 198 20.29 5.60 -7.20
N GLU A 199 19.93 6.54 -8.05
CA GLU A 199 18.67 7.27 -8.00
C GLU A 199 17.84 6.87 -9.21
N PHE A 200 16.64 6.36 -8.95
CA PHE A 200 15.68 5.96 -9.97
C PHE A 200 14.52 6.94 -10.03
N TYR A 201 14.13 7.31 -11.26
CA TYR A 201 12.88 8.00 -11.55
C TYR A 201 11.99 7.02 -12.31
N ILE A 202 10.95 6.55 -11.65
CA ILE A 202 10.11 5.45 -12.11
C ILE A 202 8.77 6.02 -12.58
N PRO A 203 8.43 5.93 -13.88
CA PRO A 203 7.13 6.34 -14.36
C PRO A 203 6.03 5.49 -13.71
N SER A 204 4.83 6.05 -13.59
CA SER A 204 3.71 5.38 -12.91
C SER A 204 3.38 4.01 -13.51
N SER A 205 3.56 3.83 -14.82
CA SER A 205 3.36 2.55 -15.52
C SER A 205 4.30 1.43 -15.06
N LEU A 206 5.46 1.78 -14.54
CA LEU A 206 6.45 0.84 -13.95
C LEU A 206 6.37 0.80 -12.42
N ALA A 207 5.37 1.44 -11.82
CA ALA A 207 5.10 1.51 -10.38
C ALA A 207 3.68 1.04 -10.07
N TYR A 208 2.83 1.90 -9.52
CA TYR A 208 1.49 1.53 -9.05
C TYR A 208 0.36 1.98 -10.01
N GLY A 209 0.68 2.59 -11.15
CA GLY A 209 -0.25 2.94 -12.23
C GLY A 209 -1.40 3.85 -11.79
N GLU A 210 -2.55 3.63 -12.43
CA GLU A 210 -3.79 4.41 -12.21
C GLU A 210 -4.42 4.17 -10.83
N LYS A 211 -4.04 3.12 -10.12
CA LYS A 211 -4.61 2.80 -8.80
C LYS A 211 -3.88 3.48 -7.66
N GLY A 212 -2.58 3.79 -7.84
CA GLY A 212 -1.74 4.20 -6.73
C GLY A 212 -1.55 3.11 -5.68
N ALA A 213 -1.11 3.46 -4.46
CA ALA A 213 -0.96 2.51 -3.37
C ALA A 213 -1.36 3.13 -2.03
N GLY A 214 -2.35 2.51 -1.39
CA GLY A 214 -2.89 2.97 -0.10
C GLY A 214 -3.34 4.44 -0.15
N ASN A 215 -3.13 5.15 0.96
CA ASN A 215 -3.42 6.58 1.07
C ASN A 215 -2.19 7.47 0.85
N VAL A 216 -1.05 6.88 0.50
CA VAL A 216 0.25 7.58 0.46
C VAL A 216 0.80 7.76 -0.94
N ILE A 217 0.45 6.88 -1.90
CA ILE A 217 0.85 7.00 -3.30
C ILE A 217 -0.40 7.20 -4.15
N PRO A 218 -0.70 8.44 -4.55
CA PRO A 218 -1.87 8.74 -5.37
C PRO A 218 -1.81 8.07 -6.75
N ALA A 219 -2.97 7.96 -7.41
CA ALA A 219 -3.09 7.47 -8.78
C ALA A 219 -2.13 8.20 -9.74
N ASN A 220 -1.55 7.48 -10.69
CA ASN A 220 -0.62 7.99 -11.69
C ASN A 220 0.62 8.70 -11.13
N SER A 221 1.06 8.39 -9.92
CA SER A 221 2.28 8.97 -9.36
C SER A 221 3.51 8.34 -9.97
N ALA A 222 4.40 9.16 -10.54
CA ALA A 222 5.79 8.78 -10.74
C ALA A 222 6.53 8.82 -9.40
N LEU A 223 7.53 7.98 -9.24
CA LEU A 223 8.25 7.80 -8.00
C LEU A 223 9.74 8.09 -8.18
N ILE A 224 10.36 8.60 -7.13
CA ILE A 224 11.81 8.72 -7.01
C ILE A 224 12.27 7.76 -5.93
N PHE A 225 13.29 6.96 -6.23
CA PHE A 225 13.94 6.12 -5.23
C PHE A 225 15.44 6.35 -5.22
N GLU A 226 16.00 6.67 -4.06
CA GLU A 226 17.40 6.44 -3.81
C GLU A 226 17.56 5.01 -3.28
N VAL A 227 18.42 4.22 -3.91
CA VAL A 227 18.65 2.82 -3.55
C VAL A 227 20.13 2.54 -3.43
N GLU A 228 20.53 1.92 -2.34
CA GLU A 228 21.85 1.36 -2.11
C GLU A 228 21.75 -0.15 -2.06
N LEU A 229 22.42 -0.84 -2.99
CA LEU A 229 22.41 -2.30 -3.06
C LEU A 229 23.51 -2.85 -2.15
N LEU A 230 23.12 -3.54 -1.08
CA LEU A 230 24.03 -4.04 -0.04
C LEU A 230 24.48 -5.46 -0.33
N ASP A 231 23.54 -6.33 -0.72
CA ASP A 231 23.81 -7.75 -0.96
C ASP A 231 22.85 -8.34 -1.99
N VAL A 232 23.28 -9.44 -2.61
CA VAL A 232 22.51 -10.24 -3.54
C VAL A 232 22.61 -11.71 -3.13
N LYS A 233 21.47 -12.31 -2.84
CA LYS A 233 21.35 -13.76 -2.59
C LYS A 233 20.83 -14.44 -3.84
N PRO A 234 21.67 -15.22 -4.58
CA PRO A 234 21.25 -15.90 -5.78
C PRO A 234 20.09 -16.85 -5.51
N TYR A 235 19.14 -16.89 -6.45
CA TYR A 235 18.07 -17.87 -6.42
C TYR A 235 18.63 -19.27 -6.54
N GLN A 236 18.36 -20.10 -5.55
CA GLN A 236 18.67 -21.53 -5.61
C GLN A 236 17.39 -22.26 -6.01
N GLU A 237 17.41 -22.89 -7.18
CA GLU A 237 16.36 -23.81 -7.54
C GLU A 237 16.44 -25.00 -6.57
N GLU A 238 15.35 -25.34 -5.88
CA GLU A 238 15.30 -26.52 -5.01
C GLU A 238 15.49 -27.77 -5.87
N VAL A 239 16.74 -28.17 -6.07
CA VAL A 239 17.11 -29.42 -6.77
C VAL A 239 16.88 -30.66 -5.88
N ASP A 240 16.29 -30.47 -4.69
CA ASP A 240 16.15 -31.53 -3.68
C ASP A 240 14.98 -32.50 -3.92
N ALA A 241 14.10 -32.23 -4.87
CA ALA A 241 13.03 -33.17 -5.20
C ALA A 241 13.52 -34.39 -6.05
N GLU A 242 14.56 -34.20 -6.83
CA GLU A 242 15.07 -35.28 -7.73
C GLU A 242 16.14 -36.17 -7.10
N LYS A 243 16.94 -35.68 -6.15
CA LYS A 243 17.93 -36.48 -5.45
C LYS A 243 17.32 -37.50 -4.49
N LYS A 244 16.08 -37.30 -4.04
CA LYS A 244 15.40 -38.25 -3.14
C LYS A 244 14.76 -39.43 -3.88
N SER A 245 14.62 -39.37 -5.21
CA SER A 245 14.06 -40.44 -6.02
C SER A 245 15.11 -41.44 -6.56
N ILE A 246 16.42 -41.16 -6.44
CA ILE A 246 17.49 -41.99 -6.98
C ILE A 246 18.04 -43.00 -5.95
N ASP A 247 17.76 -42.79 -4.65
CA ASP A 247 18.25 -43.65 -3.55
C ASP A 247 17.23 -44.67 -3.02
N LEU A 248 16.31 -45.13 -3.87
CA LEU A 248 15.52 -46.33 -3.53
C LEU A 248 16.32 -47.59 -3.86
N PRO A 249 16.67 -48.43 -2.88
CA PRO A 249 17.39 -49.67 -3.14
C PRO A 249 16.54 -50.59 -4.04
N LYS A 250 17.11 -50.99 -5.16
CA LYS A 250 16.50 -52.00 -6.06
C LYS A 250 16.28 -53.29 -5.26
N GLN A 251 15.07 -53.52 -4.79
CA GLN A 251 14.68 -54.81 -4.24
C GLN A 251 14.64 -55.82 -5.37
N ASN A 252 15.63 -56.69 -5.35
CA ASN A 252 15.72 -57.90 -6.16
C ASN A 252 14.55 -58.84 -5.79
N LYS A 253 13.42 -58.78 -6.49
CA LYS A 253 12.37 -59.81 -6.39
C LYS A 253 12.78 -61.01 -7.23
N THR A 254 13.37 -61.98 -6.57
CA THR A 254 13.51 -63.36 -7.08
C THR A 254 12.10 -63.94 -7.21
N VAL A 255 11.59 -64.04 -8.41
CA VAL A 255 10.28 -64.67 -8.69
C VAL A 255 10.47 -66.21 -8.76
N THR A 256 10.04 -66.86 -7.72
CA THR A 256 9.91 -68.35 -7.72
C THR A 256 8.63 -68.76 -8.47
N PRO A 257 8.67 -69.69 -9.46
CA PRO A 257 7.46 -70.02 -10.20
C PRO A 257 6.53 -70.95 -9.36
N VAL A 258 5.31 -70.48 -9.10
CA VAL A 258 4.25 -71.27 -8.46
C VAL A 258 3.65 -72.26 -9.47
N LYS A 259 3.74 -73.57 -9.18
CA LYS A 259 3.08 -74.62 -9.90
C LYS A 259 1.56 -74.54 -9.84
N VAL A 260 0.91 -74.36 -10.97
CA VAL A 260 -0.56 -74.39 -11.09
C VAL A 260 -1.01 -75.88 -11.11
N SER A 261 -1.69 -76.30 -10.05
CA SER A 261 -2.41 -77.55 -9.95
C SER A 261 -3.80 -77.45 -10.59
N LYS A 262 -4.03 -78.20 -11.65
CA LYS A 262 -5.33 -78.37 -12.32
C LYS A 262 -6.31 -79.11 -11.45
N LYS A 263 -7.32 -78.52 -10.90
CA LYS A 263 -8.45 -79.21 -10.22
C LYS A 263 -9.58 -79.39 -11.22
N LYS A 264 -9.87 -80.64 -11.54
CA LYS A 264 -10.98 -81.16 -12.42
C LYS A 264 -12.33 -80.73 -11.81
N ARG A 265 -13.16 -80.05 -12.57
CA ARG A 265 -14.59 -79.91 -12.30
C ARG A 265 -15.32 -81.24 -12.62
N LYS A 266 -15.99 -81.83 -11.66
CA LYS A 266 -17.04 -82.84 -11.91
C LYS A 266 -18.38 -82.09 -12.01
N ASN A 267 -19.05 -82.32 -13.14
CA ASN A 267 -20.50 -82.06 -13.28
C ASN A 267 -21.23 -83.13 -12.51
N ASN A 268 -22.31 -82.69 -11.83
CA ASN A 268 -23.52 -83.51 -11.66
C ASN A 268 -24.73 -82.61 -11.55
N ASN A 269 -25.64 -82.85 -12.48
CA ASN A 269 -27.11 -82.64 -12.52
C ASN A 269 -27.68 -81.41 -11.80
#